data_01bdea7ed3f3dfa6d7fb3c18b4d9d386
#
_entry.id   01bdea7ed3f3dfa6d7fb3c18b4d9d386
#
_cell.length_a   1.000
_cell.length_b   1.000
_cell.length_c   1.000
_cell.angle_alpha   90.00
_cell.angle_beta   90.00
_cell.angle_gamma   90.00
#
_symmetry.space_group_name_H-M   'P 1'
#
loop_
_entity.id
_entity.type
_entity.pdbx_description
1 polymer ?
#
loop_
_entity_poly.entity_id
_entity_poly.type
_entity_poly.pdbx_seq_one_letter_code
_entity_poly.pdbx_strand_id
1 'polypeptide(L)'
;MGHAQVRRLSARDCAAVVAVERQSYDQKTQEPVEIIEARLRFEDEHYSSLNLGLFDDDRLVGYILAHLDDGAEFPGQAIGDNVYVADLAVLPRHRRHLVKLLATFLREVRLEYPGLPVVAHALAETGCLWHRHEAFFRRNGFRMARKVDGVPTHGGHLASLVVWEPVPVTSGVDGERGIGLRRASRGERDTPGRSLRTIVVTDEDGLRGLAAPWTRLEPTIPGLTVFQTHRYQAAWVRSFGLNRQLLIVCVLEGEEIIGIAPFQVTRARLHGNVHRQLSFLGAPWEVDRPRFLFGHDVAACAEATAQALLARREQWDAIWFHEQDPADPALEAFCTTLTRHGLLHGRVPSSHCPYLSLQGTWPQFLASKSQKFRKNLKAARSRLQATGPVQYQSHSGEAWQLQELFAEYEDLESRSWKAQEAVGVSQSVEHLRFYRHLIDQFGPTGQFVLRSLRVGDRLVAATFGLIHERTFYSLHIAHDANYARFSPGTLLESLELEECFGSGLDEYDFLGGFLKNKVRWATRMRDTVEVHLYQRQARLAAAYAFYFVIKPPLKRILARLGVRWPGKPRTDRVEPAG
;
A
#
# COMPACT_ATOMS: atom_id res chain seq x y z
N MET A 1 39.15 -14.25 14.79
CA MET A 1 38.76 -13.47 13.59
C MET A 1 37.27 -13.25 13.69
N GLY A 2 36.85 -12.02 13.98
CA GLY A 2 35.44 -11.70 14.15
C GLY A 2 34.62 -12.05 12.89
N HIS A 3 33.45 -12.64 13.08
CA HIS A 3 32.55 -12.99 11.97
C HIS A 3 31.70 -11.76 11.63
N ALA A 4 32.18 -10.93 10.70
CA ALA A 4 31.39 -9.83 10.18
C ALA A 4 30.09 -10.36 9.56
N GLN A 5 28.94 -9.87 10.00
CA GLN A 5 27.60 -10.23 9.52
C GLN A 5 26.92 -9.04 8.86
N VAL A 6 26.05 -9.30 7.87
CA VAL A 6 25.21 -8.28 7.24
C VAL A 6 23.76 -8.61 7.57
N ARG A 7 23.05 -7.63 8.16
CA ARG A 7 21.60 -7.72 8.43
C ARG A 7 20.90 -6.43 8.06
N ARG A 8 19.60 -6.49 7.97
CA ARG A 8 18.76 -5.28 7.79
C ARG A 8 18.87 -4.37 9.01
N LEU A 9 18.86 -3.08 8.73
CA LEU A 9 18.77 -2.01 9.73
C LEU A 9 17.32 -1.67 10.00
N SER A 10 17.05 -1.11 11.16
CA SER A 10 15.75 -0.62 11.62
C SER A 10 15.92 0.74 12.30
N ALA A 11 14.81 1.41 12.61
CA ALA A 11 14.83 2.66 13.36
C ALA A 11 15.62 2.57 14.69
N ARG A 12 15.70 1.38 15.30
CA ARG A 12 16.48 1.15 16.53
C ARG A 12 17.99 1.27 16.32
N ASP A 13 18.45 1.10 15.09
CA ASP A 13 19.87 1.19 14.74
C ASP A 13 20.31 2.63 14.44
N CYS A 14 19.42 3.63 14.48
CA CYS A 14 19.68 5.01 14.10
C CYS A 14 20.93 5.61 14.81
N ALA A 15 21.02 5.48 16.13
CA ALA A 15 22.16 5.98 16.89
C ALA A 15 23.49 5.33 16.46
N ALA A 16 23.47 4.04 16.09
CA ALA A 16 24.65 3.33 15.60
C ALA A 16 25.03 3.78 14.18
N VAL A 17 24.05 4.01 13.30
CA VAL A 17 24.28 4.57 11.95
C VAL A 17 24.88 5.95 12.04
N VAL A 18 24.32 6.85 12.84
CA VAL A 18 24.86 8.21 13.08
C VAL A 18 26.29 8.16 13.63
N ALA A 19 26.61 7.19 14.50
CA ALA A 19 27.96 7.04 15.03
C ALA A 19 28.96 6.60 13.95
N VAL A 20 28.58 5.74 13.00
CA VAL A 20 29.40 5.34 11.85
C VAL A 20 29.54 6.49 10.87
N GLU A 21 28.45 7.21 10.59
CA GLU A 21 28.41 8.41 9.75
C GLU A 21 29.44 9.45 10.21
N ARG A 22 29.38 9.84 11.47
CA ARG A 22 30.28 10.85 12.08
C ARG A 22 31.75 10.44 12.05
N GLN A 23 32.06 9.13 12.01
CA GLN A 23 33.42 8.62 11.92
C GLN A 23 33.90 8.44 10.47
N SER A 24 33.00 8.44 9.51
CA SER A 24 33.29 8.13 8.10
C SER A 24 33.38 9.36 7.23
N TYR A 25 32.65 10.43 7.57
CA TYR A 25 32.50 11.64 6.77
C TYR A 25 32.93 12.90 7.53
N ASP A 26 33.36 13.90 6.78
CA ASP A 26 33.62 15.25 7.31
C ASP A 26 32.30 15.91 7.72
N GLN A 27 32.38 16.83 8.69
CA GLN A 27 31.21 17.50 9.25
C GLN A 27 30.33 18.21 8.21
N LYS A 28 30.90 18.61 7.06
CA LYS A 28 30.18 19.29 5.96
C LYS A 28 29.43 18.31 5.04
N THR A 29 29.81 17.02 5.06
CA THR A 29 29.25 15.97 4.19
C THR A 29 28.42 14.97 4.97
N GLN A 30 28.29 15.13 6.29
CA GLN A 30 27.45 14.28 7.13
C GLN A 30 25.97 14.56 6.89
N GLU A 31 25.19 13.52 6.77
CA GLU A 31 23.73 13.61 6.71
C GLU A 31 23.16 14.07 8.06
N PRO A 32 22.16 14.95 8.07
CA PRO A 32 21.39 15.28 9.28
C PRO A 32 20.78 14.05 9.93
N VAL A 33 20.76 14.03 11.27
CA VAL A 33 20.22 12.88 12.04
C VAL A 33 18.77 12.59 11.67
N GLU A 34 17.98 13.64 11.44
CA GLU A 34 16.57 13.57 11.07
C GLU A 34 16.37 12.87 9.73
N ILE A 35 17.28 13.06 8.78
CA ILE A 35 17.23 12.40 7.47
C ILE A 35 17.60 10.91 7.62
N ILE A 36 18.65 10.59 8.38
CA ILE A 36 19.04 9.19 8.67
C ILE A 36 17.89 8.48 9.38
N GLU A 37 17.30 9.12 10.38
CA GLU A 37 16.17 8.58 11.11
C GLU A 37 14.95 8.36 10.21
N ALA A 38 14.63 9.31 9.34
CA ALA A 38 13.55 9.17 8.36
C ALA A 38 13.79 7.98 7.43
N ARG A 39 15.01 7.84 6.88
CA ARG A 39 15.37 6.70 6.00
C ARG A 39 15.27 5.35 6.70
N LEU A 40 15.58 5.28 8.00
CA LEU A 40 15.49 4.05 8.80
C LEU A 40 14.06 3.76 9.28
N ARG A 41 13.21 4.77 9.48
CA ARG A 41 11.80 4.60 9.86
C ARG A 41 10.93 4.06 8.72
N PHE A 42 11.36 4.18 7.46
CA PHE A 42 10.69 3.54 6.31
C PHE A 42 10.69 1.99 6.37
N GLU A 43 11.23 1.40 7.44
CA GLU A 43 11.14 -0.02 7.74
C GLU A 43 9.86 -0.45 8.46
N ASP A 44 8.77 0.26 8.30
CA ASP A 44 7.51 -0.32 8.74
C ASP A 44 7.11 -1.43 7.75
N GLU A 45 6.68 -2.55 8.27
CA GLU A 45 6.49 -3.94 7.78
C GLU A 45 6.14 -4.16 6.28
N HIS A 46 6.07 -3.11 5.45
CA HIS A 46 5.47 -3.12 4.11
C HIS A 46 6.33 -2.51 2.99
N TYR A 47 7.31 -1.70 3.33
CA TYR A 47 8.28 -1.17 2.36
C TYR A 47 9.65 -1.70 2.75
N SER A 48 10.16 -2.64 1.97
CA SER A 48 11.51 -3.13 2.18
C SER A 48 12.51 -2.05 1.73
N SER A 49 12.80 -1.11 2.62
CA SER A 49 14.00 -0.32 2.45
C SER A 49 15.19 -1.28 2.39
N LEU A 50 16.08 -1.10 1.43
CA LEU A 50 17.28 -1.90 1.31
C LEU A 50 18.39 -1.38 2.25
N ASN A 51 18.00 -0.96 3.46
CA ASN A 51 18.91 -0.51 4.49
C ASN A 51 19.63 -1.70 5.11
N LEU A 52 20.91 -1.83 4.86
CA LEU A 52 21.73 -2.94 5.37
C LEU A 52 22.84 -2.44 6.28
N GLY A 53 23.08 -3.14 7.39
CA GLY A 53 24.17 -2.91 8.32
C GLY A 53 25.19 -4.03 8.29
N LEU A 54 26.45 -3.66 8.30
CA LEU A 54 27.59 -4.55 8.50
C LEU A 54 27.98 -4.53 9.99
N PHE A 55 27.90 -5.66 10.66
CA PHE A 55 28.18 -5.82 12.07
C PHE A 55 29.45 -6.67 12.28
N ASP A 56 30.29 -6.26 13.20
CA ASP A 56 31.42 -7.04 13.69
C ASP A 56 31.24 -7.17 15.22
N ASP A 57 31.03 -8.41 15.70
CA ASP A 57 30.66 -8.72 17.09
C ASP A 57 29.56 -7.81 17.64
N ASP A 58 28.38 -7.79 16.97
CA ASP A 58 27.19 -6.99 17.28
C ASP A 58 27.34 -5.46 17.22
N ARG A 59 28.53 -4.96 16.90
CA ARG A 59 28.76 -3.54 16.68
C ARG A 59 28.59 -3.18 15.21
N LEU A 60 27.75 -2.18 14.91
CA LEU A 60 27.66 -1.64 13.55
C LEU A 60 28.99 -0.97 13.16
N VAL A 61 29.57 -1.42 12.04
CA VAL A 61 30.85 -0.93 11.51
C VAL A 61 30.74 -0.42 10.07
N GLY A 62 29.59 -0.52 9.47
CA GLY A 62 29.28 0.00 8.16
C GLY A 62 27.81 -0.17 7.83
N TYR A 63 27.33 0.60 6.86
CA TYR A 63 25.93 0.55 6.43
C TYR A 63 25.81 0.95 4.96
N ILE A 64 24.66 0.64 4.37
CA ILE A 64 24.15 1.16 3.10
C ILE A 64 22.69 1.50 3.30
N LEU A 65 22.31 2.74 2.97
CA LEU A 65 20.93 3.23 2.97
C LEU A 65 20.50 3.41 1.52
N ALA A 66 19.46 2.70 1.12
CA ALA A 66 18.94 2.74 -0.24
C ALA A 66 17.43 2.64 -0.25
N HIS A 67 16.81 3.29 -1.23
CA HIS A 67 15.38 3.28 -1.45
C HIS A 67 15.05 3.24 -2.94
N LEU A 68 13.79 2.99 -3.25
CA LEU A 68 13.28 3.12 -4.61
C LEU A 68 13.13 4.59 -4.97
N ASP A 69 13.55 4.93 -6.18
CA ASP A 69 13.42 6.26 -6.76
C ASP A 69 12.88 6.15 -8.19
N ASP A 70 12.05 7.09 -8.62
CA ASP A 70 11.44 7.14 -9.96
C ASP A 70 12.24 7.97 -10.97
N GLY A 71 13.42 8.40 -10.57
CA GLY A 71 14.28 9.27 -11.37
C GLY A 71 13.93 10.75 -11.25
N ALA A 72 12.95 11.12 -10.44
CA ALA A 72 12.58 12.52 -10.20
C ALA A 72 13.69 13.30 -9.48
N GLU A 73 14.50 12.62 -8.68
CA GLU A 73 15.69 13.19 -8.04
C GLU A 73 16.80 13.57 -9.03
N PHE A 74 16.68 13.19 -10.32
CA PHE A 74 17.69 13.41 -11.36
C PHE A 74 17.13 14.19 -12.55
N PRO A 75 16.63 15.43 -12.39
CA PRO A 75 15.99 16.17 -13.46
C PRO A 75 16.92 16.35 -14.67
N GLY A 76 16.42 16.02 -15.84
CA GLY A 76 17.16 16.07 -17.11
C GLY A 76 18.06 14.85 -17.38
N GLN A 77 18.07 13.83 -16.54
CA GLN A 77 18.94 12.65 -16.72
C GLN A 77 18.22 11.45 -17.38
N ALA A 78 16.93 11.49 -17.63
CA ALA A 78 16.14 10.40 -18.23
C ALA A 78 16.43 9.03 -17.56
N ILE A 79 16.47 9.02 -16.22
CA ILE A 79 16.54 7.82 -15.41
C ILE A 79 15.10 7.56 -14.97
N GLY A 80 14.58 6.36 -15.25
CA GLY A 80 13.30 5.90 -14.74
C GLY A 80 13.43 5.27 -13.35
N ASP A 81 12.46 4.43 -13.01
CA ASP A 81 12.46 3.69 -11.74
C ASP A 81 13.79 3.00 -11.48
N ASN A 82 14.34 3.19 -10.29
CA ASN A 82 15.67 2.71 -9.92
C ASN A 82 15.76 2.45 -8.41
N VAL A 83 16.82 1.75 -8.01
CA VAL A 83 17.22 1.62 -6.60
C VAL A 83 18.30 2.66 -6.35
N TYR A 84 17.95 3.74 -5.69
CA TYR A 84 18.88 4.81 -5.34
C TYR A 84 19.61 4.52 -4.03
N VAL A 85 20.95 4.51 -4.10
CA VAL A 85 21.80 4.42 -2.92
C VAL A 85 22.03 5.83 -2.40
N ALA A 86 21.30 6.17 -1.35
CA ALA A 86 21.33 7.49 -0.74
C ALA A 86 22.59 7.69 0.09
N ASP A 87 23.06 6.63 0.79
CA ASP A 87 24.26 6.73 1.62
C ASP A 87 24.95 5.36 1.80
N LEU A 88 26.27 5.38 1.94
CA LEU A 88 27.12 4.19 2.14
C LEU A 88 28.36 4.56 2.93
N ALA A 89 28.51 4.04 4.13
CA ALA A 89 29.72 4.20 4.92
C ALA A 89 30.23 2.89 5.50
N VAL A 90 31.55 2.76 5.60
CA VAL A 90 32.24 1.67 6.34
C VAL A 90 33.46 2.23 7.04
N LEU A 91 33.57 2.00 8.34
CA LEU A 91 34.70 2.44 9.15
C LEU A 91 36.05 1.99 8.56
N PRO A 92 37.09 2.85 8.57
CA PRO A 92 38.36 2.59 7.88
C PRO A 92 39.00 1.23 8.19
N ARG A 93 38.92 0.79 9.44
CA ARG A 93 39.49 -0.50 9.89
C ARG A 93 38.72 -1.73 9.37
N HIS A 94 37.47 -1.52 8.91
CA HIS A 94 36.55 -2.55 8.46
C HIS A 94 36.31 -2.55 6.95
N ARG A 95 37.00 -1.68 6.18
CA ARG A 95 36.86 -1.53 4.70
C ARG A 95 37.02 -2.84 3.94
N ARG A 96 37.78 -3.81 4.46
CA ARG A 96 37.90 -5.15 3.88
C ARG A 96 36.56 -5.89 3.76
N HIS A 97 35.60 -5.55 4.59
CA HIS A 97 34.26 -6.17 4.60
C HIS A 97 33.23 -5.42 3.72
N LEU A 98 33.60 -4.30 3.11
CA LEU A 98 32.73 -3.52 2.23
C LEU A 98 32.25 -4.36 1.03
N VAL A 99 33.11 -5.23 0.49
CA VAL A 99 32.75 -6.15 -0.59
C VAL A 99 31.61 -7.08 -0.18
N LYS A 100 31.59 -7.54 1.08
CA LYS A 100 30.53 -8.38 1.62
C LYS A 100 29.20 -7.60 1.74
N LEU A 101 29.26 -6.36 2.23
CA LEU A 101 28.08 -5.48 2.34
C LEU A 101 27.46 -5.21 0.97
N LEU A 102 28.28 -4.78 0.00
CA LEU A 102 27.83 -4.50 -1.37
C LEU A 102 27.34 -5.76 -2.10
N ALA A 103 28.02 -6.91 -1.96
CA ALA A 103 27.56 -8.15 -2.60
C ALA A 103 26.20 -8.60 -2.04
N THR A 104 26.00 -8.44 -0.72
CA THR A 104 24.70 -8.71 -0.09
C THR A 104 23.65 -7.75 -0.62
N PHE A 105 23.95 -6.46 -0.68
CA PHE A 105 23.04 -5.44 -1.22
C PHE A 105 22.64 -5.74 -2.67
N LEU A 106 23.59 -5.94 -3.57
CA LEU A 106 23.30 -6.25 -4.98
C LEU A 106 22.49 -7.54 -5.17
N ARG A 107 22.72 -8.52 -4.29
CA ARG A 107 21.91 -9.75 -4.28
C ARG A 107 20.48 -9.47 -3.84
N GLU A 108 20.28 -8.69 -2.78
CA GLU A 108 18.95 -8.29 -2.31
C GLU A 108 18.21 -7.45 -3.39
N VAL A 109 18.91 -6.49 -4.05
CA VAL A 109 18.35 -5.74 -5.18
C VAL A 109 17.85 -6.68 -6.28
N ARG A 110 18.65 -7.65 -6.70
CA ARG A 110 18.23 -8.61 -7.74
C ARG A 110 17.06 -9.49 -7.32
N LEU A 111 16.95 -9.78 -6.04
CA LEU A 111 15.90 -10.64 -5.50
C LEU A 111 14.58 -9.86 -5.28
N GLU A 112 14.69 -8.63 -4.79
CA GLU A 112 13.53 -7.83 -4.41
C GLU A 112 13.08 -6.89 -5.54
N TYR A 113 14.02 -6.44 -6.38
CA TYR A 113 13.79 -5.49 -7.47
C TYR A 113 14.40 -5.98 -8.79
N PRO A 114 13.96 -7.16 -9.31
CA PRO A 114 14.53 -7.71 -10.54
C PRO A 114 14.27 -6.77 -11.71
N GLY A 115 15.36 -6.40 -12.39
CA GLY A 115 15.29 -5.54 -13.57
C GLY A 115 15.55 -4.06 -13.32
N LEU A 116 15.48 -3.57 -12.08
CA LEU A 116 15.76 -2.17 -11.78
C LEU A 116 17.26 -1.87 -11.76
N PRO A 117 17.68 -0.72 -12.33
CA PRO A 117 19.04 -0.24 -12.20
C PRO A 117 19.34 0.22 -10.77
N VAL A 118 20.61 0.15 -10.39
CA VAL A 118 21.13 0.75 -9.16
C VAL A 118 21.78 2.09 -9.51
N VAL A 119 21.37 3.14 -8.84
CA VAL A 119 21.87 4.50 -9.04
C VAL A 119 22.57 4.98 -7.77
N ALA A 120 23.70 5.63 -7.92
CA ALA A 120 24.43 6.19 -6.78
C ALA A 120 25.16 7.49 -7.18
N HIS A 121 25.21 8.45 -6.26
CA HIS A 121 26.12 9.57 -6.32
C HIS A 121 27.50 9.18 -5.78
N ALA A 122 28.52 9.33 -6.60
CA ALA A 122 29.90 9.02 -6.28
C ALA A 122 30.70 10.32 -6.13
N LEU A 123 31.02 10.70 -4.90
CA LEU A 123 31.87 11.88 -4.64
C LEU A 123 33.30 11.61 -5.13
N ALA A 124 33.89 12.57 -5.88
CA ALA A 124 35.20 12.41 -6.51
C ALA A 124 36.33 12.18 -5.49
N GLU A 125 36.21 12.76 -4.31
CA GLU A 125 37.23 12.75 -3.25
C GLU A 125 37.34 11.41 -2.51
N THR A 126 36.31 10.59 -2.50
CA THR A 126 36.27 9.34 -1.71
C THR A 126 36.87 8.12 -2.41
N GLY A 127 37.48 8.27 -3.59
CA GLY A 127 38.11 7.18 -4.32
C GLY A 127 37.12 6.03 -4.65
N CYS A 128 35.95 6.38 -5.03
CA CYS A 128 34.71 5.66 -4.90
C CYS A 128 34.69 4.29 -5.58
N LEU A 129 34.21 3.32 -4.85
CA LEU A 129 33.98 1.93 -5.29
C LEU A 129 33.14 1.81 -6.55
N TRP A 130 32.18 2.70 -6.72
CA TRP A 130 31.23 2.71 -7.83
C TRP A 130 31.91 2.88 -9.21
N HIS A 131 33.12 3.49 -9.29
CA HIS A 131 33.84 3.66 -10.55
C HIS A 131 34.92 2.62 -10.79
N ARG A 132 35.50 2.05 -9.74
CA ARG A 132 36.76 1.31 -9.83
C ARG A 132 36.58 -0.21 -9.87
N HIS A 133 35.42 -0.71 -9.59
CA HIS A 133 35.17 -2.13 -9.42
C HIS A 133 34.16 -2.73 -10.40
N GLU A 134 34.20 -2.33 -11.67
CA GLU A 134 33.32 -2.86 -12.72
C GLU A 134 33.29 -4.40 -12.72
N ALA A 135 34.41 -5.04 -12.56
CA ALA A 135 34.49 -6.50 -12.48
C ALA A 135 33.72 -7.10 -11.30
N PHE A 136 33.65 -6.36 -10.17
CA PHE A 136 32.86 -6.77 -9.02
C PHE A 136 31.36 -6.68 -9.32
N PHE A 137 30.90 -5.57 -9.89
CA PHE A 137 29.48 -5.39 -10.26
C PHE A 137 29.06 -6.41 -11.32
N ARG A 138 29.89 -6.67 -12.34
CA ARG A 138 29.65 -7.73 -13.34
C ARG A 138 29.48 -9.10 -12.72
N ARG A 139 30.34 -9.50 -11.76
CA ARG A 139 30.21 -10.79 -11.04
C ARG A 139 28.91 -10.89 -10.24
N ASN A 140 28.37 -9.76 -9.80
CA ASN A 140 27.07 -9.68 -9.11
C ASN A 140 25.89 -9.44 -10.06
N GLY A 141 26.11 -9.53 -11.39
CA GLY A 141 25.08 -9.48 -12.41
C GLY A 141 24.62 -8.08 -12.76
N PHE A 142 25.49 -7.07 -12.66
CA PHE A 142 25.23 -5.69 -13.08
C PHE A 142 26.32 -5.21 -14.04
N ARG A 143 25.95 -4.35 -14.98
CA ARG A 143 26.88 -3.64 -15.87
C ARG A 143 26.74 -2.14 -15.69
N MET A 144 27.83 -1.40 -15.84
CA MET A 144 27.74 0.06 -15.87
C MET A 144 27.05 0.50 -17.17
N ALA A 145 25.91 1.10 -17.05
CA ALA A 145 25.15 1.62 -18.17
C ALA A 145 25.49 3.09 -18.45
N ARG A 146 25.71 3.87 -17.40
CA ARG A 146 25.91 5.31 -17.52
C ARG A 146 26.77 5.87 -16.38
N LYS A 147 27.54 6.90 -16.71
CA LYS A 147 28.25 7.77 -15.76
C LYS A 147 28.12 9.21 -16.24
N VAL A 148 27.71 10.10 -15.35
CA VAL A 148 27.59 11.53 -15.61
C VAL A 148 28.32 12.28 -14.51
N ASP A 149 29.37 13.02 -14.86
CA ASP A 149 30.15 13.81 -13.89
C ASP A 149 29.53 15.20 -13.66
N GLY A 150 29.72 15.76 -12.48
CA GLY A 150 29.29 17.12 -12.16
C GLY A 150 27.79 17.25 -11.85
N VAL A 151 27.13 16.18 -11.41
CA VAL A 151 25.72 16.20 -10.99
C VAL A 151 25.65 16.72 -9.55
N PRO A 152 24.81 17.73 -9.24
CA PRO A 152 24.62 18.21 -7.88
C PRO A 152 23.96 17.14 -7.01
N THR A 153 24.48 16.95 -5.80
CA THR A 153 23.82 16.17 -4.75
C THR A 153 22.83 17.05 -3.97
N HIS A 154 21.96 16.46 -3.18
CA HIS A 154 21.05 17.20 -2.27
C HIS A 154 21.80 18.15 -1.31
N GLY A 155 23.03 17.86 -0.95
CA GLY A 155 23.90 18.73 -0.16
C GLY A 155 24.62 19.82 -0.96
N GLY A 156 24.33 19.97 -2.27
CA GLY A 156 24.96 20.98 -3.13
C GLY A 156 26.39 20.65 -3.57
N HIS A 157 26.90 19.46 -3.27
CA HIS A 157 28.20 18.98 -3.73
C HIS A 157 28.10 18.41 -5.15
N LEU A 158 29.16 18.60 -5.95
CA LEU A 158 29.23 17.95 -7.26
C LEU A 158 29.75 16.52 -7.12
N ALA A 159 29.02 15.57 -7.69
CA ALA A 159 29.37 14.16 -7.70
C ALA A 159 29.27 13.55 -9.11
N SER A 160 29.75 12.35 -9.30
CA SER A 160 29.42 11.56 -10.49
C SER A 160 28.17 10.72 -10.20
N LEU A 161 27.16 10.85 -11.04
CA LEU A 161 26.02 9.96 -11.04
C LEU A 161 26.38 8.68 -11.80
N VAL A 162 26.26 7.52 -11.16
CA VAL A 162 26.60 6.21 -11.76
C VAL A 162 25.36 5.35 -11.76
N VAL A 163 25.07 4.78 -12.93
CA VAL A 163 23.94 3.88 -13.16
C VAL A 163 24.45 2.50 -13.51
N TRP A 164 24.03 1.50 -12.72
CA TRP A 164 24.35 0.08 -12.91
C TRP A 164 23.08 -0.68 -13.26
N GLU A 165 23.00 -1.22 -14.49
CA GLU A 165 21.88 -2.04 -14.95
C GLU A 165 22.09 -3.53 -14.66
N PRO A 166 21.04 -4.28 -14.27
CA PRO A 166 21.14 -5.72 -14.18
C PRO A 166 21.39 -6.33 -15.56
N VAL A 167 22.29 -7.31 -15.61
CA VAL A 167 22.53 -8.10 -16.83
C VAL A 167 21.40 -9.11 -16.94
N PRO A 168 20.64 -9.13 -18.05
CA PRO A 168 19.61 -10.14 -18.25
C PRO A 168 20.25 -11.55 -18.15
N VAL A 169 19.61 -12.43 -17.39
CA VAL A 169 19.97 -13.84 -17.41
C VAL A 169 19.47 -14.40 -18.73
N THR A 170 20.36 -14.48 -19.72
CA THR A 170 20.07 -15.20 -20.97
C THR A 170 19.97 -16.69 -20.63
N SER A 171 18.77 -17.18 -20.37
CA SER A 171 18.45 -18.57 -20.63
C SER A 171 18.49 -18.72 -22.15
N GLY A 172 19.52 -19.41 -22.65
CA GLY A 172 19.64 -19.68 -24.07
C GLY A 172 18.45 -20.47 -24.58
N VAL A 173 17.57 -19.79 -25.29
CA VAL A 173 16.76 -20.32 -26.39
C VAL A 173 16.41 -19.12 -27.25
N ASP A 174 16.95 -19.08 -28.44
CA ASP A 174 16.55 -18.22 -29.53
C ASP A 174 15.06 -18.42 -29.86
N GLY A 175 14.35 -17.34 -30.15
CA GLY A 175 13.05 -17.44 -30.76
C GLY A 175 12.22 -16.17 -30.62
N GLU A 176 12.46 -15.22 -31.53
CA GLU A 176 11.40 -14.28 -31.95
C GLU A 176 10.10 -15.05 -32.16
N ARG A 177 9.01 -14.57 -31.57
CA ARG A 177 7.70 -14.55 -32.25
C ARG A 177 6.64 -13.86 -31.41
N GLY A 178 5.92 -13.07 -32.14
CA GLY A 178 4.79 -12.27 -31.79
C GLY A 178 3.69 -12.93 -30.97
N ILE A 179 2.80 -12.07 -30.54
CA ILE A 179 1.56 -12.32 -29.82
C ILE A 179 0.86 -13.60 -30.36
N GLY A 180 1.14 -14.71 -29.71
CA GLY A 180 0.56 -16.02 -30.03
C GLY A 180 -0.31 -16.49 -28.89
N LEU A 181 -1.62 -16.39 -29.07
CA LEU A 181 -2.62 -17.10 -28.27
C LEU A 181 -2.28 -18.61 -28.24
N ARG A 182 -1.65 -19.08 -27.16
CA ARG A 182 -1.48 -20.53 -27.00
C ARG A 182 -2.81 -21.17 -26.61
N ARG A 183 -3.35 -21.95 -27.54
CA ARG A 183 -4.44 -22.91 -27.30
C ARG A 183 -4.02 -23.90 -26.20
N ALA A 184 -4.79 -23.93 -25.11
CA ALA A 184 -4.71 -25.01 -24.14
C ALA A 184 -5.36 -26.27 -24.72
N SER A 185 -4.64 -27.39 -24.59
CA SER A 185 -5.07 -28.71 -25.02
C SER A 185 -6.34 -29.20 -24.29
N ARG A 186 -7.24 -29.72 -25.07
CA ARG A 186 -8.49 -30.39 -24.68
C ARG A 186 -8.25 -31.58 -23.74
N GLY A 187 -8.98 -31.60 -22.63
CA GLY A 187 -9.34 -32.80 -21.89
C GLY A 187 -10.85 -32.83 -21.83
N GLU A 188 -11.44 -33.72 -22.63
CA GLU A 188 -12.87 -33.87 -22.79
C GLU A 188 -13.55 -34.45 -21.56
N ARG A 189 -14.66 -33.82 -21.12
CA ARG A 189 -15.92 -34.55 -20.85
C ARG A 189 -17.09 -33.61 -21.11
N ASP A 190 -17.89 -33.99 -22.06
CA ASP A 190 -19.09 -33.31 -22.53
C ASP A 190 -20.18 -33.21 -21.47
N THR A 191 -20.63 -32.01 -21.21
CA THR A 191 -22.01 -31.64 -20.99
C THR A 191 -22.26 -30.41 -21.87
N PRO A 192 -23.40 -30.25 -22.58
CA PRO A 192 -23.65 -29.07 -23.41
C PRO A 192 -24.01 -27.88 -22.51
N GLY A 193 -23.00 -27.30 -21.88
CA GLY A 193 -23.03 -26.11 -21.08
C GLY A 193 -22.05 -25.11 -21.66
N ARG A 194 -22.38 -23.84 -21.63
CA ARG A 194 -21.57 -22.68 -22.04
C ARG A 194 -20.12 -22.89 -21.64
N SER A 195 -19.20 -22.92 -22.62
CA SER A 195 -17.78 -23.15 -22.36
C SER A 195 -17.14 -21.84 -21.87
N LEU A 196 -16.89 -21.76 -20.57
CA LEU A 196 -16.09 -20.66 -20.01
C LEU A 196 -14.62 -20.90 -20.30
N ARG A 197 -13.91 -19.83 -20.69
CA ARG A 197 -12.44 -19.82 -20.79
C ARG A 197 -11.85 -18.75 -19.88
N THR A 198 -10.58 -18.87 -19.51
CA THR A 198 -9.89 -17.88 -18.71
C THR A 198 -8.67 -17.35 -19.44
N ILE A 199 -8.43 -16.05 -19.31
CA ILE A 199 -7.16 -15.41 -19.63
C ILE A 199 -6.58 -14.78 -18.37
N VAL A 200 -5.25 -14.61 -18.34
CA VAL A 200 -4.57 -14.00 -17.19
C VAL A 200 -3.72 -12.85 -17.68
N VAL A 201 -3.91 -11.70 -17.07
CA VAL A 201 -3.16 -10.48 -17.33
C VAL A 201 -2.15 -10.28 -16.20
N THR A 202 -0.90 -10.03 -16.55
CA THR A 202 0.23 -10.02 -15.61
C THR A 202 1.06 -8.73 -15.65
N ASP A 203 0.68 -7.78 -16.48
CA ASP A 203 1.39 -6.52 -16.68
C ASP A 203 0.44 -5.32 -16.80
N GLU A 204 1.01 -4.13 -16.76
CA GLU A 204 0.25 -2.87 -16.80
C GLU A 204 -0.41 -2.62 -18.16
N ASP A 205 0.24 -3.03 -19.26
CA ASP A 205 -0.33 -2.86 -20.60
C ASP A 205 -1.58 -3.71 -20.76
N GLY A 206 -1.53 -4.95 -20.27
CA GLY A 206 -2.69 -5.82 -20.21
C GLY A 206 -3.82 -5.25 -19.33
N LEU A 207 -3.48 -4.70 -18.15
CA LEU A 207 -4.47 -4.01 -17.31
C LEU A 207 -5.09 -2.80 -18.07
N ARG A 208 -4.29 -2.03 -18.78
CA ARG A 208 -4.77 -0.91 -19.60
C ARG A 208 -5.71 -1.40 -20.71
N GLY A 209 -5.39 -2.53 -21.33
CA GLY A 209 -6.25 -3.20 -22.33
C GLY A 209 -7.60 -3.65 -21.78
N LEU A 210 -7.70 -3.89 -20.46
CA LEU A 210 -8.94 -4.25 -19.79
C LEU A 210 -9.87 -3.06 -19.51
N ALA A 211 -9.47 -1.81 -19.76
CA ALA A 211 -10.26 -0.63 -19.39
C ALA A 211 -11.70 -0.70 -19.90
N ALA A 212 -11.89 -0.92 -21.18
CA ALA A 212 -13.24 -0.95 -21.79
C ALA A 212 -14.08 -2.17 -21.34
N PRO A 213 -13.58 -3.43 -21.34
CA PRO A 213 -14.37 -4.56 -20.87
C PRO A 213 -14.64 -4.49 -19.35
N TRP A 214 -13.70 -4.00 -18.55
CA TRP A 214 -13.90 -3.84 -17.12
C TRP A 214 -14.99 -2.81 -16.81
N THR A 215 -14.92 -1.63 -17.43
CA THR A 215 -15.93 -0.58 -17.25
C THR A 215 -17.33 -1.02 -17.72
N ARG A 216 -17.43 -1.88 -18.76
CA ARG A 216 -18.72 -2.48 -19.15
C ARG A 216 -19.26 -3.45 -18.11
N LEU A 217 -18.40 -4.16 -17.41
CA LEU A 217 -18.78 -5.12 -16.38
C LEU A 217 -19.22 -4.43 -15.07
N GLU A 218 -18.63 -3.27 -14.72
CA GLU A 218 -18.88 -2.54 -13.46
C GLU A 218 -20.38 -2.39 -13.13
N PRO A 219 -21.26 -1.88 -14.02
CA PRO A 219 -22.68 -1.66 -13.70
C PRO A 219 -23.47 -2.95 -13.53
N THR A 220 -22.92 -4.11 -13.92
CA THR A 220 -23.60 -5.41 -13.74
C THR A 220 -23.32 -6.04 -12.38
N ILE A 221 -22.43 -5.45 -11.57
CA ILE A 221 -22.01 -5.99 -10.26
C ILE A 221 -22.77 -5.26 -9.15
N PRO A 222 -23.74 -5.93 -8.50
CA PRO A 222 -24.50 -5.30 -7.42
C PRO A 222 -23.59 -4.88 -6.25
N GLY A 223 -23.71 -3.64 -5.80
CA GLY A 223 -22.95 -3.13 -4.67
C GLY A 223 -21.44 -3.02 -4.93
N LEU A 224 -21.03 -2.85 -6.18
CA LEU A 224 -19.66 -2.50 -6.54
C LEU A 224 -19.28 -1.19 -5.85
N THR A 225 -18.09 -1.15 -5.24
CA THR A 225 -17.57 0.08 -4.65
C THR A 225 -16.57 0.75 -5.59
N VAL A 226 -16.23 2.00 -5.33
CA VAL A 226 -15.23 2.74 -6.12
C VAL A 226 -13.90 2.01 -6.22
N PHE A 227 -13.52 1.26 -5.19
CA PHE A 227 -12.25 0.55 -5.08
C PHE A 227 -12.07 -0.55 -6.13
N GLN A 228 -13.15 -1.13 -6.64
CA GLN A 228 -13.11 -2.17 -7.67
C GLN A 228 -13.25 -1.61 -9.10
N THR A 229 -13.42 -0.30 -9.28
CA THR A 229 -13.48 0.30 -10.62
C THR A 229 -12.12 0.22 -11.29
N HIS A 230 -12.09 0.06 -12.63
CA HIS A 230 -10.85 0.05 -13.39
C HIS A 230 -10.02 1.30 -13.16
N ARG A 231 -10.65 2.48 -13.10
CA ARG A 231 -9.97 3.76 -12.88
C ARG A 231 -9.20 3.78 -11.56
N TYR A 232 -9.81 3.27 -10.48
CA TYR A 232 -9.19 3.21 -9.17
C TYR A 232 -8.01 2.23 -9.16
N GLN A 233 -8.24 1.03 -9.69
CA GLN A 233 -7.22 -0.02 -9.75
C GLN A 233 -6.03 0.38 -10.65
N ALA A 234 -6.29 1.04 -11.77
CA ALA A 234 -5.23 1.56 -12.63
C ALA A 234 -4.40 2.67 -11.96
N ALA A 235 -5.05 3.60 -11.24
CA ALA A 235 -4.35 4.62 -10.46
C ALA A 235 -3.48 3.97 -9.37
N TRP A 236 -4.01 2.92 -8.72
CA TRP A 236 -3.26 2.17 -7.72
C TRP A 236 -2.02 1.48 -8.32
N VAL A 237 -2.17 0.75 -9.44
CA VAL A 237 -1.05 0.05 -10.10
C VAL A 237 0.03 1.03 -10.54
N ARG A 238 -0.35 2.18 -11.12
CA ARG A 238 0.60 3.22 -11.53
C ARG A 238 1.40 3.82 -10.37
N SER A 239 0.87 3.76 -9.16
CA SER A 239 1.50 4.34 -7.98
C SER A 239 2.30 3.33 -7.15
N PHE A 240 1.80 2.10 -7.03
CA PHE A 240 2.34 1.08 -6.12
C PHE A 240 2.75 -0.22 -6.82
N GLY A 241 2.51 -0.33 -8.13
CA GLY A 241 2.63 -1.60 -8.86
C GLY A 241 4.06 -2.12 -9.08
N LEU A 242 5.07 -1.26 -8.96
CA LEU A 242 6.46 -1.53 -9.36
C LEU A 242 7.10 -2.80 -8.76
N ASN A 243 6.67 -3.21 -7.57
CA ASN A 243 7.23 -4.36 -6.84
C ASN A 243 6.24 -5.51 -6.69
N ARG A 244 5.19 -5.55 -7.52
CA ARG A 244 4.10 -6.50 -7.38
C ARG A 244 3.84 -7.21 -8.69
N GLN A 245 3.73 -8.52 -8.63
CA GLN A 245 3.33 -9.31 -9.79
C GLN A 245 1.80 -9.23 -9.92
N LEU A 246 1.30 -8.63 -10.99
CA LEU A 246 -0.12 -8.68 -11.32
C LEU A 246 -0.51 -10.10 -11.71
N LEU A 247 -1.69 -10.52 -11.30
CA LEU A 247 -2.28 -11.80 -11.67
C LEU A 247 -3.80 -11.62 -11.77
N ILE A 248 -4.25 -10.92 -12.81
CA ILE A 248 -5.66 -10.62 -13.03
C ILE A 248 -6.27 -11.73 -13.88
N VAL A 249 -7.19 -12.50 -13.30
CA VAL A 249 -7.89 -13.56 -14.00
C VAL A 249 -9.18 -13.01 -14.58
N CYS A 250 -9.33 -13.10 -15.91
CA CYS A 250 -10.57 -12.76 -16.61
C CYS A 250 -11.27 -14.04 -17.06
N VAL A 251 -12.55 -14.13 -16.77
CA VAL A 251 -13.42 -15.23 -17.19
C VAL A 251 -14.25 -14.76 -18.39
N LEU A 252 -14.24 -15.53 -19.46
CA LEU A 252 -14.90 -15.21 -20.71
C LEU A 252 -15.97 -16.25 -21.06
N GLU A 253 -17.09 -15.76 -21.56
CA GLU A 253 -18.08 -16.54 -22.29
C GLU A 253 -18.01 -16.13 -23.77
N GLY A 254 -17.55 -17.03 -24.64
CA GLY A 254 -17.17 -16.65 -26.01
C GLY A 254 -16.03 -15.64 -26.02
N GLU A 255 -16.27 -14.43 -26.53
CA GLU A 255 -15.31 -13.32 -26.55
C GLU A 255 -15.59 -12.26 -25.48
N GLU A 256 -16.69 -12.38 -24.74
CA GLU A 256 -17.10 -11.41 -23.73
C GLU A 256 -16.50 -11.74 -22.36
N ILE A 257 -15.92 -10.73 -21.68
CA ILE A 257 -15.48 -10.86 -20.30
C ILE A 257 -16.69 -10.70 -19.38
N ILE A 258 -17.06 -11.79 -18.69
CA ILE A 258 -18.18 -11.87 -17.77
C ILE A 258 -17.73 -11.87 -16.31
N GLY A 259 -16.42 -12.00 -16.08
CA GLY A 259 -15.85 -12.00 -14.74
C GLY A 259 -14.41 -11.55 -14.71
N ILE A 260 -14.05 -10.83 -13.65
CA ILE A 260 -12.69 -10.38 -13.38
C ILE A 260 -12.36 -10.62 -11.91
N ALA A 261 -11.22 -11.26 -11.65
CA ALA A 261 -10.64 -11.43 -10.33
C ALA A 261 -9.28 -10.71 -10.31
N PRO A 262 -9.20 -9.49 -9.77
CA PRO A 262 -8.00 -8.67 -9.79
C PRO A 262 -7.08 -9.05 -8.62
N PHE A 263 -6.08 -9.88 -8.88
CA PHE A 263 -5.13 -10.33 -7.90
C PHE A 263 -3.73 -9.74 -8.15
N GLN A 264 -2.94 -9.80 -7.09
CA GLN A 264 -1.50 -9.57 -7.08
C GLN A 264 -0.81 -10.68 -6.30
N VAL A 265 0.45 -10.94 -6.60
CA VAL A 265 1.32 -11.80 -5.80
C VAL A 265 2.43 -10.94 -5.21
N THR A 266 2.55 -10.99 -3.89
CA THR A 266 3.57 -10.28 -3.13
C THR A 266 4.41 -11.26 -2.31
N ARG A 267 5.57 -10.83 -1.85
CA ARG A 267 6.34 -11.59 -0.86
C ARG A 267 5.91 -11.16 0.54
N ALA A 268 5.39 -12.09 1.31
CA ALA A 268 4.99 -11.88 2.69
C ALA A 268 5.84 -12.74 3.64
N ARG A 269 5.93 -12.33 4.90
CA ARG A 269 6.60 -13.10 5.94
C ARG A 269 5.60 -13.72 6.90
N LEU A 270 5.72 -15.01 7.14
CA LEU A 270 4.94 -15.73 8.13
C LEU A 270 5.92 -16.45 9.06
N HIS A 271 6.01 -16.03 10.34
CA HIS A 271 6.96 -16.55 11.32
C HIS A 271 8.42 -16.58 10.82
N GLY A 272 8.88 -15.50 10.20
CA GLY A 272 10.24 -15.39 9.68
C GLY A 272 10.46 -16.04 8.31
N ASN A 273 9.52 -16.86 7.83
CA ASN A 273 9.62 -17.52 6.52
C ASN A 273 8.95 -16.65 5.43
N VAL A 274 9.69 -16.36 4.37
CA VAL A 274 9.16 -15.68 3.19
C VAL A 274 8.32 -16.65 2.36
N HIS A 275 7.15 -16.22 1.93
CA HIS A 275 6.27 -16.96 1.02
C HIS A 275 5.63 -16.00 0.00
N ARG A 276 5.17 -16.54 -1.11
CA ARG A 276 4.43 -15.79 -2.14
C ARG A 276 2.97 -15.76 -1.76
N GLN A 277 2.48 -14.57 -1.45
CA GLN A 277 1.11 -14.35 -1.01
C GLN A 277 0.28 -13.76 -2.14
N LEU A 278 -0.79 -14.45 -2.53
CA LEU A 278 -1.80 -13.94 -3.43
C LEU A 278 -2.84 -13.17 -2.62
N SER A 279 -3.17 -11.97 -3.04
CA SER A 279 -4.22 -11.13 -2.46
C SER A 279 -4.97 -10.41 -3.57
N PHE A 280 -6.09 -9.78 -3.23
CA PHE A 280 -6.68 -8.82 -4.15
C PHE A 280 -5.74 -7.64 -4.40
N LEU A 281 -5.80 -7.08 -5.59
CA LEU A 281 -4.99 -5.94 -6.01
C LEU A 281 -5.28 -4.74 -5.10
N GLY A 282 -4.22 -4.13 -4.58
CA GLY A 282 -4.30 -2.98 -3.68
C GLY A 282 -4.62 -3.28 -2.22
N ALA A 283 -5.09 -4.47 -1.91
CA ALA A 283 -5.37 -4.84 -0.52
C ALA A 283 -4.08 -5.20 0.25
N PRO A 284 -4.06 -4.92 1.56
CA PRO A 284 -5.15 -4.39 2.42
C PRO A 284 -5.15 -2.87 2.62
N TRP A 285 -4.29 -2.12 1.91
CA TRP A 285 -3.96 -0.75 2.33
C TRP A 285 -4.88 0.31 1.74
N GLU A 286 -4.97 0.37 0.40
CA GLU A 286 -5.67 1.44 -0.30
C GLU A 286 -6.98 0.94 -0.95
N VAL A 287 -7.32 -0.32 -0.76
CA VAL A 287 -8.52 -0.95 -1.32
C VAL A 287 -9.32 -1.59 -0.19
N ASP A 288 -10.38 -0.92 0.23
CA ASP A 288 -11.32 -1.45 1.22
C ASP A 288 -12.27 -2.49 0.59
N ARG A 289 -12.54 -3.56 1.31
CA ARG A 289 -13.52 -4.60 0.94
C ARG A 289 -13.39 -5.05 -0.51
N PRO A 290 -12.17 -5.49 -0.92
CA PRO A 290 -11.95 -5.97 -2.27
C PRO A 290 -12.80 -7.22 -2.55
N ARG A 291 -13.25 -7.37 -3.79
CA ARG A 291 -14.13 -8.49 -4.17
C ARG A 291 -13.91 -8.94 -5.61
N PHE A 292 -14.51 -10.06 -5.96
CA PHE A 292 -14.64 -10.53 -7.33
C PHE A 292 -15.65 -9.67 -8.10
N LEU A 293 -15.37 -9.45 -9.38
CA LEU A 293 -16.30 -8.80 -10.30
C LEU A 293 -16.89 -9.87 -11.22
N PHE A 294 -17.94 -10.55 -10.79
CA PHE A 294 -18.64 -11.57 -11.57
C PHE A 294 -20.06 -11.08 -11.89
N GLY A 295 -20.32 -10.81 -13.17
CA GLY A 295 -21.59 -10.22 -13.64
C GLY A 295 -22.76 -11.20 -13.59
N HIS A 296 -22.53 -12.43 -14.04
CA HIS A 296 -23.50 -13.53 -13.97
C HIS A 296 -22.76 -14.86 -13.82
N ASP A 297 -23.50 -15.95 -13.62
CA ASP A 297 -22.95 -17.29 -13.36
C ASP A 297 -21.81 -17.29 -12.32
N VAL A 298 -22.05 -16.57 -11.20
CA VAL A 298 -21.06 -16.27 -10.15
C VAL A 298 -20.30 -17.52 -9.70
N ALA A 299 -21.00 -18.65 -9.51
CA ALA A 299 -20.37 -19.90 -9.08
C ALA A 299 -19.42 -20.46 -10.15
N ALA A 300 -19.82 -20.43 -11.42
CA ALA A 300 -19.00 -20.92 -12.52
C ALA A 300 -17.79 -20.00 -12.76
N CYS A 301 -17.96 -18.68 -12.65
CA CYS A 301 -16.84 -17.72 -12.69
C CYS A 301 -15.85 -17.96 -11.56
N ALA A 302 -16.34 -18.19 -10.34
CA ALA A 302 -15.50 -18.47 -9.18
C ALA A 302 -14.71 -19.78 -9.34
N GLU A 303 -15.37 -20.84 -9.86
CA GLU A 303 -14.72 -22.10 -10.15
C GLU A 303 -13.67 -21.97 -11.25
N ALA A 304 -13.99 -21.31 -12.37
CA ALA A 304 -13.04 -21.06 -13.46
C ALA A 304 -11.83 -20.26 -12.98
N THR A 305 -12.06 -19.25 -12.13
CA THR A 305 -10.98 -18.45 -11.50
C THR A 305 -10.10 -19.32 -10.61
N ALA A 306 -10.69 -20.16 -9.76
CA ALA A 306 -9.95 -21.08 -8.90
C ALA A 306 -9.12 -22.09 -9.72
N GLN A 307 -9.68 -22.65 -10.81
CA GLN A 307 -8.95 -23.54 -11.72
C GLN A 307 -7.76 -22.83 -12.41
N ALA A 308 -7.94 -21.58 -12.84
CA ALA A 308 -6.88 -20.78 -13.43
C ALA A 308 -5.71 -20.54 -12.45
N LEU A 309 -6.02 -20.36 -11.16
CA LEU A 309 -4.99 -20.25 -10.10
C LEU A 309 -4.33 -21.58 -9.79
N LEU A 310 -5.08 -22.69 -9.76
CA LEU A 310 -4.53 -24.03 -9.56
C LEU A 310 -3.58 -24.43 -10.69
N ALA A 311 -3.88 -24.04 -11.93
CA ALA A 311 -2.98 -24.23 -13.07
C ALA A 311 -1.67 -23.43 -12.96
N ARG A 312 -1.61 -22.48 -12.03
CA ARG A 312 -0.45 -21.60 -11.74
C ARG A 312 0.02 -21.68 -10.29
N ARG A 313 -0.25 -22.83 -9.65
CA ARG A 313 0.06 -23.05 -8.23
C ARG A 313 1.52 -22.86 -7.86
N GLU A 314 2.42 -22.92 -8.83
CA GLU A 314 3.86 -22.65 -8.64
C GLU A 314 4.20 -21.15 -8.50
N GLN A 315 3.25 -20.25 -8.79
CA GLN A 315 3.48 -18.80 -8.71
C GLN A 315 3.10 -18.21 -7.34
N TRP A 316 2.36 -18.95 -6.51
CA TRP A 316 1.91 -18.50 -5.19
C TRP A 316 1.94 -19.66 -4.18
N ASP A 317 2.01 -19.34 -2.90
CA ASP A 317 2.10 -20.31 -1.81
C ASP A 317 0.87 -20.26 -0.89
N ALA A 318 0.32 -19.07 -0.68
CA ALA A 318 -0.84 -18.82 0.17
C ALA A 318 -1.72 -17.71 -0.43
N ILE A 319 -2.99 -17.72 -0.06
CA ILE A 319 -3.96 -16.67 -0.38
C ILE A 319 -4.37 -15.98 0.93
N TRP A 320 -4.37 -14.67 0.93
CA TRP A 320 -4.91 -13.86 2.01
C TRP A 320 -5.85 -12.80 1.45
N PHE A 321 -7.11 -12.89 1.80
CA PHE A 321 -8.11 -11.89 1.45
C PHE A 321 -8.55 -11.15 2.72
N HIS A 322 -8.35 -9.86 2.72
CA HIS A 322 -8.69 -8.96 3.80
C HIS A 322 -10.08 -8.37 3.59
N GLU A 323 -10.81 -8.07 4.67
CA GLU A 323 -12.11 -7.38 4.67
C GLU A 323 -13.17 -7.96 3.72
N GLN A 324 -13.30 -9.27 3.69
CA GLN A 324 -14.30 -9.93 2.85
C GLN A 324 -15.68 -9.93 3.47
N ASP A 325 -16.70 -9.79 2.65
CA ASP A 325 -18.08 -10.07 3.08
C ASP A 325 -18.25 -11.58 3.33
N PRO A 326 -18.58 -12.00 4.55
CA PRO A 326 -18.77 -13.41 4.86
C PRO A 326 -19.93 -14.06 4.09
N ALA A 327 -20.86 -13.28 3.54
CA ALA A 327 -22.02 -13.73 2.80
C ALA A 327 -21.82 -13.69 1.26
N ASP A 328 -20.64 -13.28 0.75
CA ASP A 328 -20.39 -13.22 -0.69
C ASP A 328 -20.37 -14.62 -1.32
N PRO A 329 -21.33 -14.95 -2.23
CA PRO A 329 -21.39 -16.25 -2.88
C PRO A 329 -20.19 -16.54 -3.79
N ALA A 330 -19.56 -15.52 -4.36
CA ALA A 330 -18.34 -15.68 -5.16
C ALA A 330 -17.18 -16.17 -4.29
N LEU A 331 -17.01 -15.58 -3.12
CA LEU A 331 -16.00 -15.98 -2.15
C LEU A 331 -16.21 -17.42 -1.67
N GLU A 332 -17.46 -17.78 -1.38
CA GLU A 332 -17.80 -19.14 -0.91
C GLU A 332 -17.51 -20.19 -1.97
N ALA A 333 -17.96 -19.98 -3.21
CA ALA A 333 -17.72 -20.89 -4.33
C ALA A 333 -16.21 -21.04 -4.62
N PHE A 334 -15.47 -19.93 -4.62
CA PHE A 334 -14.02 -19.90 -4.82
C PHE A 334 -13.27 -20.71 -3.73
N CYS A 335 -13.56 -20.43 -2.47
CA CYS A 335 -12.94 -21.13 -1.33
C CYS A 335 -13.28 -22.63 -1.34
N THR A 336 -14.53 -22.98 -1.66
CA THR A 336 -14.98 -24.37 -1.75
C THR A 336 -14.22 -25.13 -2.82
N THR A 337 -14.04 -24.55 -4.01
CA THR A 337 -13.30 -25.16 -5.11
C THR A 337 -11.83 -25.39 -4.71
N LEU A 338 -11.15 -24.40 -4.17
CA LEU A 338 -9.75 -24.53 -3.74
C LEU A 338 -9.59 -25.57 -2.60
N THR A 339 -10.55 -25.62 -1.68
CA THR A 339 -10.56 -26.61 -0.58
C THR A 339 -10.73 -28.03 -1.10
N ARG A 340 -11.61 -28.27 -2.07
CA ARG A 340 -11.74 -29.58 -2.75
C ARG A 340 -10.44 -30.01 -3.42
N HIS A 341 -9.63 -29.05 -3.89
CA HIS A 341 -8.30 -29.31 -4.45
C HIS A 341 -7.19 -29.37 -3.41
N GLY A 342 -7.54 -29.48 -2.13
CA GLY A 342 -6.63 -29.81 -1.05
C GLY A 342 -5.97 -28.63 -0.35
N LEU A 343 -6.38 -27.39 -0.59
CA LEU A 343 -5.88 -26.26 0.19
C LEU A 343 -6.47 -26.28 1.61
N LEU A 344 -5.67 -25.80 2.57
CA LEU A 344 -6.12 -25.60 3.95
C LEU A 344 -6.81 -24.24 4.02
N HIS A 345 -8.04 -24.19 4.53
CA HIS A 345 -8.87 -22.99 4.56
C HIS A 345 -9.18 -22.56 6.00
N GLY A 346 -8.98 -21.29 6.31
CA GLY A 346 -9.33 -20.69 7.59
C GLY A 346 -9.94 -19.29 7.42
N ARG A 347 -10.84 -18.93 8.33
CA ARG A 347 -11.46 -17.59 8.40
C ARG A 347 -11.31 -17.04 9.81
N VAL A 348 -11.06 -15.74 9.92
CA VAL A 348 -11.07 -15.01 11.19
C VAL A 348 -11.83 -13.70 11.01
N PRO A 349 -12.44 -13.14 12.09
CA PRO A 349 -12.99 -11.79 12.03
C PRO A 349 -11.91 -10.78 11.61
N SER A 350 -12.28 -9.88 10.70
CA SER A 350 -11.43 -8.78 10.23
C SER A 350 -11.89 -7.46 10.82
N SER A 351 -12.09 -6.45 10.00
CA SER A 351 -12.46 -5.10 10.41
C SER A 351 -13.97 -4.96 10.64
N HIS A 352 -14.33 -4.00 11.48
CA HIS A 352 -15.68 -3.46 11.53
C HIS A 352 -15.69 -2.16 10.71
N CYS A 353 -16.52 -2.09 9.67
CA CYS A 353 -16.61 -0.96 8.78
C CYS A 353 -17.89 -0.14 9.08
N PRO A 354 -17.76 0.96 9.86
CA PRO A 354 -18.91 1.81 10.20
C PRO A 354 -19.38 2.60 8.99
N TYR A 355 -20.70 2.75 8.86
CA TYR A 355 -21.30 3.60 7.85
C TYR A 355 -22.56 4.28 8.35
N LEU A 356 -22.94 5.36 7.69
CA LEU A 356 -24.15 6.12 7.97
C LEU A 356 -25.12 6.00 6.80
N SER A 357 -26.33 5.51 7.06
CA SER A 357 -27.42 5.60 6.10
C SER A 357 -27.98 7.04 6.12
N LEU A 358 -27.99 7.68 4.96
CA LEU A 358 -28.43 9.07 4.78
C LEU A 358 -29.95 9.20 4.56
N GLN A 359 -30.71 8.34 5.25
CA GLN A 359 -32.17 8.39 5.20
C GLN A 359 -32.74 9.48 6.12
N GLY A 360 -33.79 10.17 5.66
CA GLY A 360 -34.38 11.26 6.37
C GLY A 360 -33.67 12.61 6.19
N THR A 361 -33.63 13.43 7.21
CA THR A 361 -33.00 14.76 7.16
C THR A 361 -31.90 14.91 8.21
N TRP A 362 -30.93 15.78 7.95
CA TRP A 362 -29.89 16.12 8.92
C TRP A 362 -30.43 16.52 10.31
N PRO A 363 -31.47 17.40 10.43
CA PRO A 363 -32.04 17.72 11.73
C PRO A 363 -32.60 16.50 12.48
N GLN A 364 -33.25 15.56 11.77
CA GLN A 364 -33.76 14.32 12.37
C GLN A 364 -32.61 13.44 12.86
N PHE A 365 -31.56 13.25 12.03
CA PHE A 365 -30.37 12.51 12.42
C PHE A 365 -29.68 13.15 13.62
N LEU A 366 -29.46 14.46 13.60
CA LEU A 366 -28.81 15.16 14.72
C LEU A 366 -29.65 15.07 16.00
N ALA A 367 -30.99 15.10 15.89
CA ALA A 367 -31.90 14.94 17.03
C ALA A 367 -31.76 13.54 17.67
N SER A 368 -31.44 12.51 16.91
CA SER A 368 -31.18 11.14 17.43
C SER A 368 -29.92 11.02 18.28
N LYS A 369 -28.98 11.96 18.17
CA LYS A 369 -27.75 11.97 18.98
C LYS A 369 -28.03 12.51 20.40
N SER A 370 -27.18 12.09 21.35
CA SER A 370 -27.33 12.51 22.75
C SER A 370 -27.30 14.04 22.90
N GLN A 371 -28.02 14.55 23.90
CA GLN A 371 -28.05 16.00 24.21
C GLN A 371 -26.63 16.53 24.48
N LYS A 372 -25.79 15.73 25.18
CA LYS A 372 -24.39 16.09 25.43
C LYS A 372 -23.61 16.26 24.13
N PHE A 373 -23.78 15.34 23.18
CA PHE A 373 -23.10 15.41 21.88
C PHE A 373 -23.50 16.69 21.12
N ARG A 374 -24.81 16.99 21.03
CA ARG A 374 -25.32 18.19 20.37
C ARG A 374 -24.81 19.48 21.02
N LYS A 375 -24.81 19.54 22.36
CA LYS A 375 -24.25 20.69 23.11
C LYS A 375 -22.76 20.86 22.83
N ASN A 376 -22.00 19.77 22.83
CA ASN A 376 -20.55 19.81 22.55
C ASN A 376 -20.27 20.31 21.13
N LEU A 377 -21.03 19.85 20.14
CA LEU A 377 -20.90 20.29 18.74
C LEU A 377 -21.20 21.79 18.60
N LYS A 378 -22.29 22.27 19.20
CA LYS A 378 -22.62 23.70 19.22
C LYS A 378 -21.55 24.54 19.92
N ALA A 379 -21.03 24.06 21.06
CA ALA A 379 -19.96 24.74 21.79
C ALA A 379 -18.63 24.77 21.01
N ALA A 380 -18.29 23.68 20.30
CA ALA A 380 -17.11 23.63 19.43
C ALA A 380 -17.21 24.67 18.31
N ARG A 381 -18.37 24.77 17.64
CA ARG A 381 -18.64 25.77 16.61
C ARG A 381 -18.48 27.19 17.15
N SER A 382 -19.12 27.51 18.29
CA SER A 382 -19.04 28.86 18.89
C SER A 382 -17.60 29.20 19.30
N ARG A 383 -16.86 28.26 19.89
CA ARG A 383 -15.46 28.50 20.28
C ARG A 383 -14.56 28.73 19.05
N LEU A 384 -14.75 27.98 17.96
CA LEU A 384 -13.98 28.19 16.73
C LEU A 384 -14.31 29.54 16.11
N GLN A 385 -15.60 29.91 16.04
CA GLN A 385 -16.07 31.23 15.55
C GLN A 385 -15.51 32.41 16.35
N ALA A 386 -15.26 32.22 17.65
CA ALA A 386 -14.64 33.25 18.48
C ALA A 386 -13.17 33.53 18.12
N THR A 387 -12.51 32.67 17.35
CA THR A 387 -11.14 32.87 16.88
C THR A 387 -11.04 33.60 15.53
N GLY A 388 -12.15 33.76 14.82
CA GLY A 388 -12.25 34.43 13.53
C GLY A 388 -13.42 33.92 12.68
N PRO A 389 -13.63 34.51 11.49
CA PRO A 389 -14.67 34.06 10.57
C PRO A 389 -14.41 32.63 10.10
N VAL A 390 -15.41 31.76 10.32
CA VAL A 390 -15.32 30.33 9.94
C VAL A 390 -16.03 30.12 8.61
N GLN A 391 -15.31 29.54 7.65
CA GLN A 391 -15.82 29.23 6.32
C GLN A 391 -15.69 27.72 6.04
N TYR A 392 -16.77 27.12 5.56
CA TYR A 392 -16.82 25.76 5.03
C TYR A 392 -17.00 25.82 3.52
N GLN A 393 -16.21 25.04 2.79
CA GLN A 393 -16.27 24.96 1.34
C GLN A 393 -16.15 23.51 0.90
N SER A 394 -16.92 23.16 -0.13
CA SER A 394 -16.87 21.86 -0.81
C SER A 394 -16.44 22.06 -2.25
N HIS A 395 -15.44 21.31 -2.69
CA HIS A 395 -14.79 21.45 -3.98
C HIS A 395 -14.85 20.12 -4.74
N SER A 396 -15.29 20.19 -5.98
CA SER A 396 -15.31 19.08 -6.93
C SER A 396 -15.20 19.64 -8.35
N GLY A 397 -14.86 18.82 -9.35
CA GLY A 397 -14.80 19.20 -10.74
C GLY A 397 -13.37 19.34 -11.25
N GLU A 398 -12.91 20.53 -11.61
CA GLU A 398 -11.64 20.75 -12.31
C GLU A 398 -10.43 20.17 -11.57
N ALA A 399 -9.73 19.21 -12.21
CA ALA A 399 -8.62 18.49 -11.58
C ALA A 399 -7.50 19.45 -11.13
N TRP A 400 -7.16 20.49 -11.90
CA TRP A 400 -6.10 21.43 -11.54
C TRP A 400 -6.39 22.19 -10.25
N GLN A 401 -7.66 22.62 -10.04
CA GLN A 401 -8.07 23.28 -8.78
C GLN A 401 -7.99 22.31 -7.60
N LEU A 402 -8.42 21.06 -7.80
CA LEU A 402 -8.33 20.02 -6.78
C LEU A 402 -6.87 19.68 -6.44
N GLN A 403 -5.94 19.70 -7.41
CA GLN A 403 -4.51 19.50 -7.17
C GLN A 403 -3.91 20.63 -6.30
N GLU A 404 -4.30 21.89 -6.54
CA GLU A 404 -3.88 23.02 -5.70
C GLU A 404 -4.40 22.89 -4.26
N LEU A 405 -5.69 22.57 -4.10
CA LEU A 405 -6.31 22.35 -2.79
C LEU A 405 -5.72 21.12 -2.08
N PHE A 406 -5.33 20.10 -2.83
CA PHE A 406 -4.68 18.93 -2.29
C PHE A 406 -3.28 19.26 -1.77
N ALA A 407 -2.53 20.15 -2.43
CA ALA A 407 -1.26 20.65 -1.90
C ALA A 407 -1.44 21.43 -0.57
N GLU A 408 -2.54 22.19 -0.42
CA GLU A 408 -2.87 22.80 0.87
C GLU A 408 -3.23 21.73 1.94
N TYR A 409 -3.87 20.64 1.53
CA TYR A 409 -4.13 19.50 2.42
C TYR A 409 -2.83 18.84 2.89
N GLU A 410 -1.85 18.64 1.99
CA GLU A 410 -0.52 18.11 2.34
C GLU A 410 0.17 18.99 3.40
N ASP A 411 0.15 20.31 3.20
CA ASP A 411 0.68 21.27 4.21
C ASP A 411 -0.09 21.19 5.53
N LEU A 412 -1.43 21.10 5.50
CA LEU A 412 -2.24 20.90 6.70
C LEU A 412 -1.90 19.59 7.42
N GLU A 413 -1.73 18.49 6.69
CA GLU A 413 -1.38 17.19 7.27
C GLU A 413 -0.01 17.21 7.95
N SER A 414 0.96 17.95 7.39
CA SER A 414 2.28 18.15 8.01
C SER A 414 2.22 18.84 9.39
N ARG A 415 1.15 19.61 9.64
CA ARG A 415 0.88 20.29 10.91
C ARG A 415 -0.12 19.55 11.81
N SER A 416 -0.53 18.35 11.42
CA SER A 416 -1.45 17.51 12.17
C SER A 416 -0.72 16.50 13.06
N TRP A 417 -1.47 15.82 13.94
CA TRP A 417 -0.95 14.71 14.74
C TRP A 417 -0.45 13.55 13.87
N LYS A 418 -0.95 13.40 12.66
CA LYS A 418 -0.56 12.34 11.72
C LYS A 418 0.93 12.43 11.33
N ALA A 419 1.45 13.63 11.21
CA ALA A 419 2.87 13.85 10.93
C ALA A 419 3.76 13.30 12.05
N GLN A 420 3.30 13.34 13.31
CA GLN A 420 4.04 12.80 14.45
C GLN A 420 4.01 11.28 14.50
N GLU A 421 2.96 10.65 13.96
CA GLU A 421 2.79 9.19 13.94
C GLU A 421 3.23 8.56 12.61
N ALA A 422 3.74 9.36 11.66
CA ALA A 422 4.13 8.95 10.31
C ALA A 422 3.00 8.18 9.58
N VAL A 423 1.75 8.62 9.79
CA VAL A 423 0.56 8.08 9.12
C VAL A 423 -0.13 9.19 8.32
N GLY A 424 -0.65 8.87 7.14
CA GLY A 424 -1.34 9.86 6.29
C GLY A 424 -0.91 9.77 4.84
N VAL A 425 -1.38 10.70 4.02
CA VAL A 425 -1.10 10.71 2.57
C VAL A 425 0.34 11.09 2.25
N SER A 426 0.97 11.91 3.09
CA SER A 426 2.35 12.38 2.93
C SER A 426 3.41 11.39 3.47
N GLN A 427 2.99 10.20 3.91
CA GLN A 427 3.92 9.18 4.43
C GLN A 427 4.84 8.60 3.36
N SER A 428 4.46 8.63 2.08
CA SER A 428 5.33 8.24 0.96
C SER A 428 4.95 8.95 -0.33
N VAL A 429 5.91 9.01 -1.26
CA VAL A 429 5.73 9.57 -2.60
C VAL A 429 4.67 8.80 -3.38
N GLU A 430 4.60 7.46 -3.19
CA GLU A 430 3.61 6.60 -3.85
C GLU A 430 2.19 6.95 -3.41
N HIS A 431 1.96 7.24 -2.10
CA HIS A 431 0.65 7.67 -1.62
C HIS A 431 0.27 9.04 -2.20
N LEU A 432 1.19 10.00 -2.20
CA LEU A 432 0.94 11.30 -2.83
C LEU A 432 0.60 11.16 -4.32
N ARG A 433 1.40 10.38 -5.04
CA ARG A 433 1.16 10.08 -6.47
C ARG A 433 -0.20 9.43 -6.68
N PHE A 434 -0.55 8.47 -5.83
CA PHE A 434 -1.83 7.76 -5.91
C PHE A 434 -3.02 8.72 -5.76
N TYR A 435 -3.04 9.57 -4.73
CA TYR A 435 -4.15 10.51 -4.54
C TYR A 435 -4.19 11.58 -5.64
N ARG A 436 -3.05 12.01 -6.17
CA ARG A 436 -2.99 12.88 -7.35
C ARG A 436 -3.57 12.19 -8.58
N HIS A 437 -3.25 10.92 -8.82
CA HIS A 437 -3.88 10.14 -9.89
C HIS A 437 -5.40 9.98 -9.67
N LEU A 438 -5.86 9.82 -8.42
CA LEU A 438 -7.31 9.79 -8.15
C LEU A 438 -7.97 11.13 -8.48
N ILE A 439 -7.34 12.25 -8.17
CA ILE A 439 -7.83 13.58 -8.56
C ILE A 439 -7.95 13.68 -10.08
N ASP A 440 -6.93 13.27 -10.81
CA ASP A 440 -6.94 13.32 -12.29
C ASP A 440 -8.03 12.43 -12.89
N GLN A 441 -8.30 11.26 -12.29
CA GLN A 441 -9.27 10.29 -12.79
C GLN A 441 -10.72 10.61 -12.40
N PHE A 442 -10.95 11.14 -11.20
CA PHE A 442 -12.29 11.30 -10.63
C PHE A 442 -12.70 12.77 -10.47
N GLY A 443 -11.75 13.72 -10.51
CA GLY A 443 -12.02 15.15 -10.43
C GLY A 443 -12.92 15.64 -11.57
N PRO A 444 -12.54 15.42 -12.86
CA PRO A 444 -13.32 15.91 -14.00
C PRO A 444 -14.77 15.42 -14.05
N THR A 445 -15.07 14.32 -13.39
CA THR A 445 -16.44 13.78 -13.29
C THR A 445 -17.17 14.23 -12.03
N GLY A 446 -16.55 15.09 -11.18
CA GLY A 446 -17.12 15.55 -9.92
C GLY A 446 -17.18 14.48 -8.82
N GLN A 447 -16.54 13.34 -9.05
CA GLN A 447 -16.56 12.22 -8.10
C GLN A 447 -15.49 12.34 -7.01
N PHE A 448 -14.39 13.06 -7.23
CA PHE A 448 -13.45 13.43 -6.19
C PHE A 448 -13.94 14.71 -5.51
N VAL A 449 -14.14 14.67 -4.20
CA VAL A 449 -14.63 15.80 -3.42
C VAL A 449 -13.62 16.10 -2.31
N LEU A 450 -13.17 17.35 -2.23
CA LEU A 450 -12.35 17.88 -1.16
C LEU A 450 -13.14 18.95 -0.41
N ARG A 451 -13.20 18.83 0.91
CA ARG A 451 -13.90 19.80 1.76
C ARG A 451 -12.94 20.45 2.72
N SER A 452 -13.09 21.73 2.92
CA SER A 452 -12.21 22.56 3.73
C SER A 452 -12.97 23.35 4.78
N LEU A 453 -12.35 23.54 5.95
CA LEU A 453 -12.80 24.42 7.02
C LEU A 453 -11.68 25.42 7.30
N ARG A 454 -11.99 26.70 7.14
CA ARG A 454 -11.03 27.79 7.35
C ARG A 454 -11.46 28.72 8.50
N VAL A 455 -10.47 29.34 9.13
CA VAL A 455 -10.67 30.47 10.06
C VAL A 455 -9.88 31.65 9.48
N GLY A 456 -10.57 32.65 8.96
CA GLY A 456 -9.96 33.62 8.05
C GLY A 456 -9.34 32.88 6.86
N ASP A 457 -8.11 33.21 6.52
CA ASP A 457 -7.38 32.57 5.41
C ASP A 457 -6.73 31.24 5.79
N ARG A 458 -6.72 30.87 7.07
CA ARG A 458 -6.04 29.67 7.55
C ARG A 458 -6.91 28.42 7.41
N LEU A 459 -6.39 27.42 6.68
CA LEU A 459 -6.97 26.08 6.63
C LEU A 459 -6.74 25.38 7.97
N VAL A 460 -7.83 25.02 8.68
CA VAL A 460 -7.78 24.41 10.03
C VAL A 460 -8.23 22.95 10.05
N ALA A 461 -9.03 22.53 9.06
CA ALA A 461 -9.34 21.13 8.83
C ALA A 461 -9.70 20.92 7.36
N ALA A 462 -9.40 19.74 6.83
CA ALA A 462 -9.84 19.34 5.50
C ALA A 462 -10.05 17.82 5.44
N THR A 463 -10.92 17.41 4.55
CA THR A 463 -11.24 16.01 4.25
C THR A 463 -11.38 15.84 2.76
N PHE A 464 -11.10 14.64 2.26
CA PHE A 464 -11.42 14.29 0.89
C PHE A 464 -11.92 12.85 0.77
N GLY A 465 -12.67 12.60 -0.28
CA GLY A 465 -13.23 11.30 -0.56
C GLY A 465 -13.74 11.19 -1.99
N LEU A 466 -14.33 10.04 -2.26
CA LEU A 466 -14.88 9.70 -3.58
C LEU A 466 -16.38 9.45 -3.49
N ILE A 467 -17.11 9.93 -4.49
CA ILE A 467 -18.51 9.55 -4.72
C ILE A 467 -18.54 8.49 -5.82
N HIS A 468 -19.14 7.35 -5.52
CA HIS A 468 -19.43 6.34 -6.51
C HIS A 468 -20.87 5.88 -6.33
N GLU A 469 -21.63 5.91 -7.43
CA GLU A 469 -23.08 5.75 -7.38
C GLU A 469 -23.71 6.72 -6.36
N ARG A 470 -24.31 6.22 -5.30
CA ARG A 470 -24.99 7.03 -4.27
C ARG A 470 -24.29 6.94 -2.91
N THR A 471 -22.99 6.59 -2.90
CA THR A 471 -22.18 6.45 -1.69
C THR A 471 -21.00 7.42 -1.72
N PHE A 472 -20.80 8.15 -0.62
CA PHE A 472 -19.55 8.88 -0.37
C PHE A 472 -18.60 8.03 0.46
N TYR A 473 -17.39 7.83 -0.02
CA TYR A 473 -16.30 7.10 0.63
C TYR A 473 -15.31 8.11 1.22
N SER A 474 -15.28 8.23 2.55
CA SER A 474 -14.40 9.17 3.26
C SER A 474 -12.99 8.62 3.36
N LEU A 475 -12.10 9.07 2.48
CA LEU A 475 -10.72 8.54 2.40
C LEU A 475 -9.85 9.09 3.53
N HIS A 476 -9.71 10.40 3.64
CA HIS A 476 -8.83 11.03 4.63
C HIS A 476 -9.43 12.30 5.23
N ILE A 477 -9.04 12.57 6.47
CA ILE A 477 -9.31 13.80 7.19
C ILE A 477 -8.05 14.24 7.95
N ALA A 478 -7.75 15.54 7.92
CA ALA A 478 -6.69 16.14 8.71
C ALA A 478 -7.17 17.43 9.40
N HIS A 479 -6.52 17.81 10.50
CA HIS A 479 -6.74 19.10 11.14
C HIS A 479 -5.47 19.62 11.78
N ASP A 480 -5.34 20.95 11.84
CA ASP A 480 -4.21 21.63 12.45
C ASP A 480 -4.18 21.35 13.97
N ALA A 481 -3.06 20.83 14.47
CA ALA A 481 -2.88 20.49 15.88
C ALA A 481 -3.06 21.70 16.81
N ASN A 482 -2.72 22.92 16.33
CA ASN A 482 -2.91 24.16 17.11
C ASN A 482 -4.39 24.49 17.36
N TYR A 483 -5.28 23.95 16.53
CA TYR A 483 -6.73 24.13 16.66
C TYR A 483 -7.42 22.92 17.30
N ALA A 484 -6.69 21.88 17.72
CA ALA A 484 -7.28 20.64 18.26
C ALA A 484 -8.28 20.86 19.40
N ARG A 485 -8.03 21.84 20.29
CA ARG A 485 -8.91 22.22 21.41
C ARG A 485 -10.30 22.69 20.97
N PHE A 486 -10.47 23.10 19.72
CA PHE A 486 -11.73 23.54 19.14
C PHE A 486 -12.45 22.42 18.38
N SER A 487 -11.84 21.22 18.28
CA SER A 487 -12.37 20.05 17.58
C SER A 487 -12.76 20.32 16.10
N PRO A 488 -11.88 20.93 15.29
CA PRO A 488 -12.21 21.37 13.92
C PRO A 488 -12.54 20.17 13.00
N GLY A 489 -11.89 19.01 13.18
CA GLY A 489 -12.23 17.79 12.44
C GLY A 489 -13.67 17.32 12.70
N THR A 490 -14.13 17.31 13.95
CA THR A 490 -15.51 16.94 14.27
C THR A 490 -16.53 17.95 13.70
N LEU A 491 -16.17 19.24 13.69
CA LEU A 491 -17.02 20.27 13.12
C LEU A 491 -17.09 20.12 11.59
N LEU A 492 -15.97 19.86 10.93
CA LEU A 492 -15.89 19.58 9.50
C LEU A 492 -16.75 18.36 9.13
N GLU A 493 -16.58 17.22 9.84
CA GLU A 493 -17.41 16.02 9.66
C GLU A 493 -18.92 16.34 9.80
N SER A 494 -19.29 17.19 10.77
CA SER A 494 -20.70 17.60 10.95
C SER A 494 -21.26 18.35 9.75
N LEU A 495 -20.48 19.29 9.17
CA LEU A 495 -20.88 20.10 8.02
C LEU A 495 -20.90 19.24 6.74
N GLU A 496 -19.94 18.36 6.58
CA GLU A 496 -19.89 17.40 5.50
C GLU A 496 -21.09 16.44 5.50
N LEU A 497 -21.45 15.91 6.67
CA LEU A 497 -22.61 15.04 6.80
C LEU A 497 -23.93 15.80 6.52
N GLU A 498 -24.05 17.05 6.99
CA GLU A 498 -25.19 17.92 6.68
C GLU A 498 -25.35 18.11 5.16
N GLU A 499 -24.25 18.38 4.45
CA GLU A 499 -24.22 18.46 2.98
C GLU A 499 -24.63 17.13 2.34
N CYS A 500 -24.08 16.01 2.81
CA CYS A 500 -24.40 14.68 2.27
C CYS A 500 -25.88 14.31 2.42
N PHE A 501 -26.54 14.68 3.53
CA PHE A 501 -28.00 14.50 3.68
C PHE A 501 -28.82 15.30 2.65
N GLY A 502 -28.27 16.41 2.14
CA GLY A 502 -28.91 17.25 1.13
C GLY A 502 -28.57 16.91 -0.32
N SER A 503 -27.58 16.04 -0.57
CA SER A 503 -27.00 15.81 -1.89
C SER A 503 -27.60 14.63 -2.66
N GLY A 504 -28.60 13.93 -2.10
CA GLY A 504 -29.22 12.77 -2.74
C GLY A 504 -28.40 11.49 -2.67
N LEU A 505 -27.37 11.43 -1.82
CA LEU A 505 -26.64 10.21 -1.49
C LEU A 505 -27.47 9.32 -0.55
N ASP A 506 -27.24 8.02 -0.62
CA ASP A 506 -27.89 7.02 0.25
C ASP A 506 -27.02 6.66 1.44
N GLU A 507 -25.69 6.78 1.30
CA GLU A 507 -24.74 6.31 2.27
C GLU A 507 -23.50 7.20 2.37
N TYR A 508 -23.00 7.33 3.60
CA TYR A 508 -21.66 7.84 3.91
C TYR A 508 -20.85 6.71 4.56
N ASP A 509 -19.84 6.26 3.87
CA ASP A 509 -18.96 5.16 4.30
C ASP A 509 -17.70 5.72 4.95
N PHE A 510 -17.51 5.38 6.23
CA PHE A 510 -16.31 5.80 6.99
C PHE A 510 -15.10 4.88 6.75
N LEU A 511 -15.26 3.84 5.91
CA LEU A 511 -14.26 2.83 5.61
C LEU A 511 -13.83 1.99 6.82
N GLY A 512 -12.84 1.11 6.60
CA GLY A 512 -12.37 0.18 7.62
C GLY A 512 -11.82 0.85 8.89
N GLY A 513 -11.73 0.06 9.96
CA GLY A 513 -11.21 0.45 11.26
C GLY A 513 -12.26 0.97 12.23
N PHE A 514 -12.30 0.31 13.41
CA PHE A 514 -13.17 0.69 14.52
C PHE A 514 -12.56 1.85 15.31
N LEU A 515 -12.79 3.09 14.86
CA LEU A 515 -12.38 4.30 15.57
C LEU A 515 -13.57 4.97 16.25
N LYS A 516 -13.39 5.42 17.49
CA LYS A 516 -14.45 6.07 18.29
C LYS A 516 -15.08 7.28 17.59
N ASN A 517 -14.30 8.02 16.80
CA ASN A 517 -14.78 9.15 16.01
C ASN A 517 -15.71 8.74 14.88
N LYS A 518 -15.44 7.63 14.18
CA LYS A 518 -16.29 7.09 13.11
C LYS A 518 -17.60 6.53 13.70
N VAL A 519 -17.51 5.74 14.76
CA VAL A 519 -18.66 5.08 15.40
C VAL A 519 -19.69 6.08 15.96
N ARG A 520 -19.24 7.26 16.42
CA ARG A 520 -20.20 8.27 16.95
C ARG A 520 -21.21 8.78 15.91
N TRP A 521 -20.81 8.75 14.63
CA TRP A 521 -21.65 9.19 13.51
C TRP A 521 -22.42 8.03 12.89
N ALA A 522 -21.82 6.85 12.84
CA ALA A 522 -22.39 5.69 12.18
C ALA A 522 -23.77 5.30 12.75
N THR A 523 -24.63 4.77 11.87
CA THR A 523 -25.91 4.15 12.23
C THR A 523 -25.87 2.64 12.05
N ARG A 524 -24.93 2.14 11.26
CA ARG A 524 -24.77 0.73 10.93
C ARG A 524 -23.30 0.32 10.89
N MET A 525 -23.08 -0.98 10.88
CA MET A 525 -21.74 -1.59 10.86
C MET A 525 -21.74 -2.75 9.88
N ARG A 526 -20.71 -2.86 9.06
CA ARG A 526 -20.41 -4.08 8.28
C ARG A 526 -19.34 -4.86 9.00
N ASP A 527 -19.62 -6.12 9.31
CA ASP A 527 -18.64 -7.06 9.83
C ASP A 527 -17.98 -7.78 8.66
N THR A 528 -16.67 -7.85 8.65
CA THR A 528 -15.90 -8.50 7.61
C THR A 528 -15.05 -9.63 8.17
N VAL A 529 -14.57 -10.50 7.28
CA VAL A 529 -13.68 -11.61 7.62
C VAL A 529 -12.39 -11.55 6.81
N GLU A 530 -11.31 -12.04 7.39
CA GLU A 530 -10.12 -12.43 6.64
C GLU A 530 -10.25 -13.87 6.22
N VAL A 531 -9.87 -14.16 4.99
CA VAL A 531 -9.83 -15.51 4.42
C VAL A 531 -8.38 -15.88 4.15
N HIS A 532 -7.99 -17.04 4.65
CA HIS A 532 -6.66 -17.61 4.47
C HIS A 532 -6.76 -18.99 3.81
N LEU A 533 -6.05 -19.18 2.70
CA LEU A 533 -5.90 -20.50 2.09
C LEU A 533 -4.40 -20.80 1.91
N TYR A 534 -3.99 -22.00 2.28
CA TYR A 534 -2.59 -22.41 2.24
C TYR A 534 -2.42 -23.67 1.40
N GLN A 535 -1.42 -23.70 0.55
CA GLN A 535 -0.96 -24.92 -0.06
C GLN A 535 -0.39 -25.88 1.00
N ARG A 536 -0.51 -27.22 0.79
CA ARG A 536 -0.04 -28.23 1.76
C ARG A 536 1.48 -28.40 1.74
N GLN A 537 2.21 -27.31 1.91
CA GLN A 537 3.64 -27.35 2.22
C GLN A 537 3.82 -27.44 3.73
N ALA A 538 4.78 -28.21 4.23
CA ALA A 538 4.95 -28.48 5.67
C ALA A 538 4.97 -27.20 6.52
N ARG A 539 5.71 -26.16 6.09
CA ARG A 539 5.81 -24.86 6.77
C ARG A 539 4.47 -24.11 6.84
N LEU A 540 3.69 -24.13 5.77
CA LEU A 540 2.40 -23.45 5.70
C LEU A 540 1.31 -24.24 6.44
N ALA A 541 1.36 -25.55 6.38
CA ALA A 541 0.49 -26.42 7.17
C ALA A 541 0.73 -26.25 8.68
N ALA A 542 1.97 -26.10 9.10
CA ALA A 542 2.32 -25.77 10.51
C ALA A 542 1.77 -24.40 10.93
N ALA A 543 1.89 -23.40 10.07
CA ALA A 543 1.32 -22.07 10.31
C ALA A 543 -0.21 -22.13 10.41
N TYR A 544 -0.88 -22.82 9.50
CA TYR A 544 -2.32 -23.04 9.55
C TYR A 544 -2.73 -23.74 10.85
N ALA A 545 -2.07 -24.84 11.22
CA ALA A 545 -2.35 -25.56 12.45
C ALA A 545 -2.19 -24.66 13.67
N PHE A 546 -1.14 -23.86 13.71
CA PHE A 546 -0.95 -22.91 14.81
C PHE A 546 -2.07 -21.87 14.90
N TYR A 547 -2.41 -21.20 13.79
CA TYR A 547 -3.36 -20.08 13.82
C TYR A 547 -4.81 -20.51 13.98
N PHE A 548 -5.21 -21.62 13.34
CA PHE A 548 -6.61 -22.01 13.24
C PHE A 548 -6.97 -23.20 14.13
N VAL A 549 -6.01 -24.03 14.54
CA VAL A 549 -6.27 -25.22 15.35
C VAL A 549 -5.76 -25.07 16.78
N ILE A 550 -4.52 -24.59 16.97
CA ILE A 550 -3.87 -24.54 18.30
C ILE A 550 -4.17 -23.23 19.04
N LYS A 551 -3.95 -22.09 18.39
CA LYS A 551 -4.07 -20.76 19.03
C LYS A 551 -5.48 -20.45 19.57
N PRO A 552 -6.61 -20.78 18.91
CA PRO A 552 -7.93 -20.47 19.42
C PRO A 552 -8.28 -21.18 20.74
N PRO A 553 -8.11 -22.51 20.90
CA PRO A 553 -8.37 -23.17 22.17
C PRO A 553 -7.37 -22.72 23.26
N LEU A 554 -6.10 -22.50 22.92
CA LEU A 554 -5.10 -22.02 23.86
C LEU A 554 -5.46 -20.63 24.40
N LYS A 555 -5.93 -19.72 23.54
CA LYS A 555 -6.43 -18.41 23.95
C LYS A 555 -7.61 -18.52 24.93
N ARG A 556 -8.55 -19.46 24.69
CA ARG A 556 -9.69 -19.70 25.61
C ARG A 556 -9.23 -20.25 26.96
N ILE A 557 -8.27 -21.18 26.97
CA ILE A 557 -7.70 -21.74 28.22
C ILE A 557 -7.00 -20.64 29.00
N LEU A 558 -6.13 -19.87 28.39
CA LEU A 558 -5.41 -18.78 29.07
C LEU A 558 -6.37 -17.71 29.60
N ALA A 559 -7.42 -17.37 28.85
CA ALA A 559 -8.45 -16.44 29.31
C ALA A 559 -9.19 -16.96 30.57
N ARG A 560 -9.48 -18.27 30.65
CA ARG A 560 -10.06 -18.89 31.84
C ARG A 560 -9.11 -18.89 33.06
N LEU A 561 -7.81 -18.91 32.81
CA LEU A 561 -6.77 -18.84 33.84
C LEU A 561 -6.40 -17.38 34.21
N GLY A 562 -7.12 -16.38 33.67
CA GLY A 562 -6.82 -14.95 33.90
C GLY A 562 -5.54 -14.45 33.20
N VAL A 563 -4.89 -15.31 32.40
CA VAL A 563 -3.67 -14.96 31.66
C VAL A 563 -4.06 -14.35 30.31
N ARG A 564 -3.65 -13.10 30.10
CA ARG A 564 -3.83 -12.46 28.78
C ARG A 564 -2.80 -13.03 27.80
N TRP A 565 -3.28 -13.48 26.63
CA TRP A 565 -2.40 -13.77 25.50
C TRP A 565 -1.62 -12.50 25.13
N PRO A 566 -0.27 -12.56 24.96
CA PRO A 566 0.47 -11.41 24.47
C PRO A 566 -0.10 -11.02 23.10
N GLY A 567 -0.91 -9.97 23.09
CA GLY A 567 -1.46 -9.39 21.87
C GLY A 567 -0.37 -8.63 21.13
N LYS A 568 -0.53 -8.45 19.79
CA LYS A 568 0.17 -7.36 19.10
C LYS A 568 -0.02 -6.09 19.94
N PRO A 569 1.00 -5.22 20.07
CA PRO A 569 0.79 -3.93 20.71
C PRO A 569 -0.39 -3.26 20.02
N ARG A 570 -1.40 -2.91 20.77
CA ARG A 570 -2.59 -2.22 20.27
C ARG A 570 -2.13 -0.84 19.86
N THR A 571 -2.06 -0.58 18.57
CA THR A 571 -2.01 0.78 18.00
C THR A 571 -3.29 1.58 18.29
N ASP A 572 -4.29 0.98 18.97
CA ASP A 572 -5.63 1.53 19.17
C ASP A 572 -5.86 2.12 20.57
N ARG A 573 -4.84 2.37 21.37
CA ARG A 573 -4.98 3.05 22.67
C ARG A 573 -4.12 4.30 22.74
N VAL A 574 -4.62 5.38 22.15
CA VAL A 574 -4.41 6.70 22.72
C VAL A 574 -5.60 6.92 23.67
N GLU A 575 -5.39 6.75 24.96
CA GLU A 575 -6.31 7.27 25.96
C GLU A 575 -6.24 8.80 25.88
N PRO A 576 -7.36 9.51 25.74
CA PRO A 576 -7.33 10.96 25.88
C PRO A 576 -6.99 11.25 27.34
N ALA A 577 -5.93 12.02 27.56
CA ALA A 577 -5.73 12.72 28.83
C ALA A 577 -6.98 13.54 29.14
N GLY A 578 -7.45 13.50 30.37
CA GLY A 578 -8.71 13.99 30.92
C GLY A 578 -9.01 15.47 30.74
#